data_f7f2b9fb8d691fefb578216b986a68d5
#
_entry.id   f7f2b9fb8d691fefb578216b986a68d5
#
_cell.length_a   1.000
_cell.length_b   1.000
_cell.length_c   1.000
_cell.angle_alpha   90.00
_cell.angle_beta   90.00
_cell.angle_gamma   90.00
#
_symmetry.space_group_name_H-M   'P 1'
#
loop_
_entity.id
_entity.type
_entity.pdbx_description
1 polymer ?
#
loop_
_entity_poly.entity_id
_entity_poly.type
_entity_poly.pdbx_seq_one_letter_code
_entity_poly.pdbx_strand_id
1 'polypeptide(L)'
;MAKKAEEMDKALSGYRDNKVFFVKLMSVIAVLFALFHFYTGGFGMFTAIRQRAIHLAFALWICFMRYSSNKNAGPKNEPWLPHFFMWFMVMGTLCIPMAEHARKARVNMTVPILAVAVICIIAAVVCRFITLKARTKANKEVEDQPMWYDYVFMIAGAIGCIYMAINTDKILQRAGIVYTIDQIMGLYLLVCTIEATRRSIGKVLMFIGIFMLCYCRFGFLCGGIWHHPGFNFAMITRHFVLTDAALWGTPIGVSASYISLFLLLGAALHATGLAELLLKVAKGLVGHFVGGPAKMAVVASSMFAMISGSSPSNVATTGVITIPLMKKTGIPAALAGATEASASMGGQVTPPVMGAVAFIMAEFLGIS
;
A
#
# COMPACT_ATOMS: atom_id res chain seq x y z
N MET A 1 12.71 24.55 14.60
CA MET A 1 13.31 23.51 13.75
C MET A 1 12.42 22.27 13.66
N ALA A 2 11.89 21.73 14.76
CA ALA A 2 10.99 20.57 14.75
C ALA A 2 9.74 20.76 13.85
N LYS A 3 9.04 21.90 13.97
CA LYS A 3 7.86 22.22 13.16
C LYS A 3 8.16 22.24 11.65
N LYS A 4 9.32 22.76 11.25
CA LYS A 4 9.75 22.81 9.84
C LYS A 4 10.17 21.42 9.31
N ALA A 5 10.70 20.55 10.17
CA ALA A 5 11.00 19.16 9.83
C ALA A 5 9.70 18.35 9.67
N GLU A 6 8.72 18.57 10.53
CA GLU A 6 7.39 17.96 10.45
C GLU A 6 6.61 18.42 9.20
N GLU A 7 6.66 19.70 8.85
CA GLU A 7 6.08 20.24 7.61
C GLU A 7 6.76 19.65 6.37
N MET A 8 8.08 19.45 6.43
CA MET A 8 8.84 18.86 5.33
C MET A 8 8.58 17.36 5.19
N ASP A 9 8.41 16.65 6.30
CA ASP A 9 8.04 15.24 6.31
C ASP A 9 6.61 15.03 5.77
N LYS A 10 5.67 15.89 6.15
CA LYS A 10 4.31 15.92 5.58
C LYS A 10 4.33 16.15 4.06
N ALA A 11 5.13 17.09 3.57
CA ALA A 11 5.24 17.37 2.15
C ALA A 11 5.84 16.19 1.36
N LEU A 12 6.80 15.46 1.94
CA LEU A 12 7.46 14.32 1.33
C LEU A 12 6.62 13.04 1.40
N SER A 13 5.93 12.80 2.52
CA SER A 13 5.14 11.59 2.74
C SER A 13 3.80 11.58 1.98
N GLY A 14 3.27 12.75 1.63
CA GLY A 14 1.94 12.88 1.01
C GLY A 14 0.80 12.54 1.96
N TYR A 15 1.05 12.60 3.28
CA TYR A 15 0.02 12.41 4.29
C TYR A 15 -0.96 13.58 4.32
N ARG A 16 -2.22 13.28 4.61
CA ARG A 16 -3.27 14.29 4.84
C ARG A 16 -3.30 14.75 6.27
N ASP A 17 -3.54 16.05 6.47
CA ASP A 17 -3.94 16.62 7.75
C ASP A 17 -5.47 16.52 7.90
N ASN A 18 -5.94 15.35 8.26
CA ASN A 18 -7.37 15.07 8.35
C ASN A 18 -8.03 15.86 9.48
N LYS A 19 -9.28 16.30 9.28
CA LYS A 19 -10.11 16.84 10.38
C LYS A 19 -10.22 15.82 11.52
N VAL A 20 -10.43 16.30 12.75
CA VAL A 20 -10.50 15.50 13.98
C VAL A 20 -11.41 14.28 13.86
N PHE A 21 -12.53 14.40 13.15
CA PHE A 21 -13.46 13.29 12.91
C PHE A 21 -12.79 12.15 12.13
N PHE A 22 -12.10 12.45 11.03
CA PHE A 22 -11.43 11.45 10.20
C PHE A 22 -10.23 10.81 10.92
N VAL A 23 -9.52 11.59 11.73
CA VAL A 23 -8.44 11.07 12.57
C VAL A 23 -9.00 10.06 13.57
N LYS A 24 -10.11 10.39 14.26
CA LYS A 24 -10.78 9.45 15.19
C LYS A 24 -11.28 8.20 14.47
N LEU A 25 -11.93 8.34 13.33
CA LEU A 25 -12.41 7.20 12.54
C LEU A 25 -11.26 6.30 12.10
N MET A 26 -10.17 6.89 11.61
CA MET A 26 -8.97 6.14 11.21
C MET A 26 -8.33 5.43 12.40
N SER A 27 -8.30 6.06 13.60
CA SER A 27 -7.81 5.44 14.81
C SER A 27 -8.66 4.23 15.21
N VAL A 28 -9.99 4.32 15.12
CA VAL A 28 -10.89 3.19 15.38
C VAL A 28 -10.61 2.04 14.40
N ILE A 29 -10.48 2.32 13.11
CA ILE A 29 -10.17 1.31 12.10
C ILE A 29 -8.81 0.68 12.36
N ALA A 30 -7.80 1.47 12.73
CA ALA A 30 -6.47 0.97 13.08
C ALA A 30 -6.49 0.06 14.32
N VAL A 31 -7.28 0.42 15.34
CA VAL A 31 -7.48 -0.43 16.53
C VAL A 31 -8.18 -1.74 16.15
N LEU A 32 -9.24 -1.69 15.34
CA LEU A 32 -9.91 -2.91 14.86
C LEU A 32 -8.96 -3.79 14.04
N PHE A 33 -8.11 -3.19 13.21
CA PHE A 33 -7.07 -3.88 12.45
C PHE A 33 -6.04 -4.56 13.37
N ALA A 34 -5.59 -3.86 14.42
CA ALA A 34 -4.69 -4.42 15.42
C ALA A 34 -5.36 -5.60 16.19
N LEU A 35 -6.60 -5.42 16.64
CA LEU A 35 -7.36 -6.47 17.32
C LEU A 35 -7.56 -7.70 16.45
N PHE A 36 -7.83 -7.52 15.14
CA PHE A 36 -7.91 -8.61 14.19
C PHE A 36 -6.61 -9.44 14.16
N HIS A 37 -5.44 -8.78 14.10
CA HIS A 37 -4.15 -9.47 14.08
C HIS A 37 -3.82 -10.12 15.43
N PHE A 38 -4.14 -9.50 16.55
CA PHE A 38 -3.99 -10.15 17.87
C PHE A 38 -4.86 -11.38 18.01
N TYR A 39 -6.12 -11.31 17.53
CA TYR A 39 -7.02 -12.44 17.56
C TYR A 39 -6.47 -13.59 16.70
N THR A 40 -6.08 -13.31 15.46
CA THR A 40 -5.59 -14.35 14.54
C THR A 40 -4.23 -14.91 14.95
N GLY A 41 -3.38 -14.11 15.58
CA GLY A 41 -2.10 -14.57 16.12
C GLY A 41 -2.23 -15.42 17.38
N GLY A 42 -3.25 -15.15 18.22
CA GLY A 42 -3.45 -15.86 19.48
C GLY A 42 -4.38 -17.08 19.41
N PHE A 43 -5.41 -17.03 18.57
CA PHE A 43 -6.48 -18.04 18.54
C PHE A 43 -6.51 -18.88 17.26
N GLY A 44 -5.64 -18.59 16.31
CA GLY A 44 -5.51 -19.29 15.04
C GLY A 44 -5.96 -18.48 13.83
N MET A 45 -5.27 -18.72 12.71
CA MET A 45 -5.52 -18.00 11.46
C MET A 45 -6.73 -18.58 10.71
N PHE A 46 -7.42 -17.72 9.99
CA PHE A 46 -8.40 -18.13 8.98
C PHE A 46 -7.70 -18.81 7.79
N THR A 47 -8.49 -19.36 6.85
CA THR A 47 -7.93 -19.84 5.58
C THR A 47 -7.12 -18.74 4.90
N ALA A 48 -6.04 -19.11 4.20
CA ALA A 48 -5.02 -18.15 3.70
C ALA A 48 -5.63 -16.96 2.94
N ILE A 49 -6.51 -17.20 1.97
CA ILE A 49 -7.15 -16.14 1.19
C ILE A 49 -8.06 -15.26 2.07
N ARG A 50 -8.82 -15.86 3.00
CA ARG A 50 -9.72 -15.11 3.90
C ARG A 50 -8.94 -14.16 4.81
N GLN A 51 -7.86 -14.66 5.42
CA GLN A 51 -6.96 -13.86 6.25
C GLN A 51 -6.38 -12.66 5.48
N ARG A 52 -5.86 -12.94 4.29
CA ARG A 52 -5.23 -11.95 3.40
C ARG A 52 -6.24 -10.92 2.87
N ALA A 53 -7.48 -11.35 2.58
CA ALA A 53 -8.54 -10.47 2.11
C ALA A 53 -9.00 -9.48 3.20
N ILE A 54 -9.18 -9.94 4.43
CA ILE A 54 -9.55 -9.05 5.56
C ILE A 54 -8.41 -8.07 5.83
N HIS A 55 -7.16 -8.54 5.85
CA HIS A 55 -5.98 -7.68 6.00
C HIS A 55 -5.94 -6.59 4.92
N LEU A 56 -6.11 -6.96 3.65
CA LEU A 56 -6.08 -6.01 2.53
C LEU A 56 -7.22 -5.00 2.61
N ALA A 57 -8.42 -5.40 3.07
CA ALA A 57 -9.55 -4.49 3.24
C ALA A 57 -9.20 -3.34 4.21
N PHE A 58 -8.65 -3.67 5.38
CA PHE A 58 -8.20 -2.66 6.35
C PHE A 58 -7.06 -1.79 5.77
N ALA A 59 -6.08 -2.42 5.11
CA ALA A 59 -4.96 -1.71 4.52
C ALA A 59 -5.39 -0.70 3.44
N LEU A 60 -6.32 -1.08 2.55
CA LEU A 60 -6.87 -0.20 1.53
C LEU A 60 -7.65 0.98 2.16
N TRP A 61 -8.47 0.72 3.17
CA TRP A 61 -9.21 1.77 3.87
C TRP A 61 -8.27 2.81 4.49
N ILE A 62 -7.28 2.34 5.26
CA ILE A 62 -6.28 3.21 5.90
C ILE A 62 -5.49 3.97 4.83
N CYS A 63 -5.09 3.29 3.74
CA CYS A 63 -4.35 3.90 2.64
C CYS A 63 -5.13 5.06 2.01
N PHE A 64 -6.40 4.86 1.60
CA PHE A 64 -7.19 5.90 0.95
C PHE A 64 -7.59 7.04 1.89
N MET A 65 -7.73 6.78 3.18
CA MET A 65 -7.94 7.84 4.18
C MET A 65 -6.68 8.66 4.46
N ARG A 66 -5.51 8.01 4.53
CA ARG A 66 -4.26 8.63 4.98
C ARG A 66 -3.51 9.33 3.84
N TYR A 67 -3.44 8.69 2.66
CA TYR A 67 -2.64 9.21 1.55
C TYR A 67 -3.47 10.05 0.59
N SER A 68 -2.98 11.26 0.31
CA SER A 68 -3.58 12.13 -0.69
C SER A 68 -3.37 11.58 -2.11
N SER A 69 -4.34 11.79 -2.98
CA SER A 69 -4.22 11.45 -4.39
C SER A 69 -3.17 12.29 -5.14
N ASN A 70 -2.80 13.45 -4.60
CA ASN A 70 -1.80 14.34 -5.16
C ASN A 70 -0.84 14.83 -4.06
N LYS A 71 0.40 14.39 -4.11
CA LYS A 71 1.46 14.81 -3.17
C LYS A 71 1.84 16.30 -3.30
N ASN A 72 1.60 16.91 -4.47
CA ASN A 72 1.94 18.29 -4.79
C ASN A 72 0.67 19.13 -5.00
N ALA A 73 -0.36 18.91 -4.20
CA ALA A 73 -1.66 19.53 -4.37
C ALA A 73 -1.63 21.04 -4.12
N GLY A 74 -1.53 21.82 -5.22
CA GLY A 74 -2.10 23.15 -5.23
C GLY A 74 -3.57 23.08 -5.67
N PRO A 75 -4.41 24.08 -5.35
CA PRO A 75 -5.84 24.09 -5.68
C PRO A 75 -6.14 23.97 -7.19
N LYS A 76 -5.14 24.16 -8.04
CA LYS A 76 -5.24 24.09 -9.51
C LYS A 76 -4.86 22.73 -10.12
N ASN A 77 -4.31 21.78 -9.34
CA ASN A 77 -3.77 20.51 -9.86
C ASN A 77 -4.59 19.29 -9.42
N GLU A 78 -5.75 19.08 -10.04
CA GLU A 78 -6.52 17.85 -9.87
C GLU A 78 -5.89 16.69 -10.67
N PRO A 79 -5.54 15.56 -10.03
CA PRO A 79 -4.94 14.44 -10.74
C PRO A 79 -5.96 13.75 -11.67
N TRP A 80 -5.51 13.35 -12.86
CA TRP A 80 -6.32 12.62 -13.83
C TRP A 80 -6.56 11.16 -13.43
N LEU A 81 -5.55 10.53 -12.83
CA LEU A 81 -5.52 9.10 -12.60
C LEU A 81 -6.66 8.56 -11.74
N PRO A 82 -7.05 9.17 -10.59
CA PRO A 82 -8.17 8.67 -9.80
C PRO A 82 -9.48 8.67 -10.57
N HIS A 83 -9.76 9.73 -11.35
CA HIS A 83 -10.96 9.81 -12.18
C HIS A 83 -10.93 8.75 -13.28
N PHE A 84 -9.80 8.55 -13.94
CA PHE A 84 -9.63 7.52 -14.94
C PHE A 84 -9.85 6.12 -14.36
N PHE A 85 -9.23 5.80 -13.23
CA PHE A 85 -9.37 4.49 -12.59
C PHE A 85 -10.79 4.23 -12.11
N MET A 86 -11.44 5.22 -11.53
CA MET A 86 -12.84 5.09 -11.11
C MET A 86 -13.76 4.77 -12.30
N TRP A 87 -13.66 5.55 -13.38
CA TRP A 87 -14.48 5.32 -14.57
C TRP A 87 -14.09 4.04 -15.31
N PHE A 88 -12.85 3.60 -15.21
CA PHE A 88 -12.42 2.30 -15.69
C PHE A 88 -13.10 1.14 -14.94
N MET A 89 -13.30 1.26 -13.62
CA MET A 89 -14.11 0.30 -12.86
C MET A 89 -15.57 0.29 -13.33
N VAL A 90 -16.17 1.46 -13.51
CA VAL A 90 -17.56 1.57 -14.03
C VAL A 90 -17.66 0.96 -15.43
N MET A 91 -16.75 1.28 -16.32
CA MET A 91 -16.68 0.70 -17.67
C MET A 91 -16.60 -0.84 -17.61
N GLY A 92 -15.73 -1.40 -16.76
CA GLY A 92 -15.59 -2.85 -16.60
C GLY A 92 -16.87 -3.50 -16.08
N THR A 93 -17.55 -2.86 -15.12
CA THR A 93 -18.84 -3.35 -14.58
C THR A 93 -19.92 -3.46 -15.66
N LEU A 94 -19.93 -2.56 -16.63
CA LEU A 94 -20.87 -2.57 -17.75
C LEU A 94 -20.42 -3.46 -18.90
N CYS A 95 -19.16 -3.37 -19.29
CA CYS A 95 -18.64 -4.07 -20.49
C CYS A 95 -18.41 -5.56 -20.27
N ILE A 96 -18.03 -6.02 -19.06
CA ILE A 96 -17.77 -7.44 -18.79
C ILE A 96 -19.04 -8.29 -18.98
N PRO A 97 -20.20 -7.97 -18.37
CA PRO A 97 -21.43 -8.71 -18.60
C PRO A 97 -21.91 -8.65 -20.05
N MET A 98 -21.79 -7.49 -20.72
CA MET A 98 -22.13 -7.33 -22.13
C MET A 98 -21.29 -8.23 -23.04
N ALA A 99 -19.96 -8.28 -22.80
CA ALA A 99 -19.06 -9.14 -23.58
C ALA A 99 -19.36 -10.63 -23.33
N GLU A 100 -19.71 -11.00 -22.11
CA GLU A 100 -20.09 -12.38 -21.80
C GLU A 100 -21.43 -12.77 -22.44
N HIS A 101 -22.43 -11.88 -22.40
CA HIS A 101 -23.71 -12.07 -23.08
C HIS A 101 -23.51 -12.19 -24.60
N ALA A 102 -22.74 -11.30 -25.22
CA ALA A 102 -22.39 -11.34 -26.63
C ALA A 102 -21.78 -12.70 -27.03
N ARG A 103 -20.86 -13.21 -26.23
CA ARG A 103 -20.22 -14.50 -26.46
C ARG A 103 -21.22 -15.66 -26.38
N LYS A 104 -22.10 -15.67 -25.37
CA LYS A 104 -23.10 -16.73 -25.18
C LYS A 104 -24.18 -16.70 -26.26
N ALA A 105 -24.66 -15.53 -26.60
CA ALA A 105 -25.73 -15.33 -27.61
C ALA A 105 -25.21 -15.32 -29.05
N ARG A 106 -23.89 -15.36 -29.28
CA ARG A 106 -23.22 -15.19 -30.58
C ARG A 106 -23.63 -13.91 -31.32
N VAL A 107 -23.93 -12.85 -30.56
CA VAL A 107 -24.30 -11.54 -31.07
C VAL A 107 -23.10 -10.61 -31.05
N ASN A 108 -22.94 -9.82 -32.11
CA ASN A 108 -21.88 -8.82 -32.16
C ASN A 108 -22.27 -7.57 -31.35
N MET A 109 -21.66 -7.41 -30.17
CA MET A 109 -21.85 -6.26 -29.28
C MET A 109 -20.62 -5.33 -29.24
N THR A 110 -19.75 -5.37 -30.24
CA THR A 110 -18.56 -4.50 -30.29
C THR A 110 -18.91 -3.03 -30.29
N VAL A 111 -19.94 -2.62 -31.05
CA VAL A 111 -20.39 -1.22 -31.11
C VAL A 111 -20.91 -0.72 -29.78
N PRO A 112 -21.88 -1.39 -29.09
CA PRO A 112 -22.35 -0.94 -27.78
C PRO A 112 -21.26 -0.96 -26.71
N ILE A 113 -20.35 -1.94 -26.71
CA ILE A 113 -19.20 -1.97 -25.78
C ILE A 113 -18.28 -0.76 -26.02
N LEU A 114 -17.98 -0.45 -27.27
CA LEU A 114 -17.18 0.72 -27.63
C LEU A 114 -17.89 2.03 -27.22
N ALA A 115 -19.18 2.12 -27.43
CA ALA A 115 -19.97 3.29 -27.00
C ALA A 115 -19.90 3.50 -25.48
N VAL A 116 -20.06 2.44 -24.67
CA VAL A 116 -19.91 2.50 -23.22
C VAL A 116 -18.52 2.96 -22.84
N ALA A 117 -17.46 2.46 -23.48
CA ALA A 117 -16.09 2.86 -23.22
C ALA A 117 -15.88 4.37 -23.49
N VAL A 118 -16.36 4.88 -24.61
CA VAL A 118 -16.30 6.30 -24.97
C VAL A 118 -17.05 7.16 -23.95
N ILE A 119 -18.27 6.76 -23.57
CA ILE A 119 -19.07 7.48 -22.56
C ILE A 119 -18.32 7.54 -21.22
N CYS A 120 -17.73 6.44 -20.77
CA CYS A 120 -16.96 6.42 -19.52
C CYS A 120 -15.71 7.31 -19.58
N ILE A 121 -15.02 7.37 -20.72
CA ILE A 121 -13.88 8.29 -20.90
C ILE A 121 -14.33 9.75 -20.83
N ILE A 122 -15.42 10.11 -21.54
CA ILE A 122 -16.00 11.46 -21.51
C ILE A 122 -16.43 11.80 -20.08
N ALA A 123 -17.08 10.89 -19.37
CA ALA A 123 -17.52 11.08 -17.99
C ALA A 123 -16.31 11.29 -17.05
N ALA A 124 -15.20 10.58 -17.25
CA ALA A 124 -13.97 10.80 -16.48
C ALA A 124 -13.43 12.23 -16.65
N VAL A 125 -13.41 12.73 -17.87
CA VAL A 125 -12.99 14.10 -18.20
C VAL A 125 -13.95 15.13 -17.56
N VAL A 126 -15.25 14.95 -17.72
CA VAL A 126 -16.26 15.86 -17.17
C VAL A 126 -16.21 15.89 -15.64
N CYS A 127 -16.15 14.74 -14.99
CA CYS A 127 -16.03 14.65 -13.52
C CYS A 127 -14.77 15.33 -13.01
N ARG A 128 -13.65 15.19 -13.71
CA ARG A 128 -12.42 15.91 -13.36
C ARG A 128 -12.62 17.42 -13.44
N PHE A 129 -13.25 17.94 -14.52
CA PHE A 129 -13.49 19.37 -14.64
C PHE A 129 -14.45 19.90 -13.56
N ILE A 130 -15.50 19.14 -13.23
CA ILE A 130 -16.43 19.49 -12.14
C ILE A 130 -15.69 19.57 -10.81
N THR A 131 -14.86 18.56 -10.51
CA THR A 131 -14.08 18.52 -9.26
C THR A 131 -13.05 19.66 -9.21
N LEU A 132 -12.39 19.96 -10.33
CA LEU A 132 -11.46 21.08 -10.44
C LEU A 132 -12.19 22.42 -10.16
N LYS A 133 -13.37 22.63 -10.77
CA LYS A 133 -14.19 23.84 -10.57
C LYS A 133 -14.68 23.97 -9.12
N ALA A 134 -15.05 22.84 -8.51
CA ALA A 134 -15.46 22.82 -7.10
C ALA A 134 -14.29 23.17 -6.17
N ARG A 135 -13.08 22.69 -6.45
CA ARG A 135 -11.86 23.00 -5.68
C ARG A 135 -11.45 24.48 -5.80
N THR A 136 -11.53 25.05 -7.00
CA THR A 136 -11.19 26.48 -7.17
C THR A 136 -12.15 27.39 -6.45
N LYS A 137 -13.38 26.95 -6.18
CA LYS A 137 -14.41 27.69 -5.44
C LYS A 137 -14.33 27.46 -3.91
N ALA A 138 -13.77 26.34 -3.47
CA ALA A 138 -13.61 25.99 -2.06
C ALA A 138 -12.26 26.50 -1.54
N ASN A 139 -12.29 27.28 -0.43
CA ASN A 139 -11.09 27.76 0.24
C ASN A 139 -10.20 26.59 0.74
N LYS A 140 -8.90 26.87 0.97
CA LYS A 140 -7.81 25.97 1.40
C LYS A 140 -8.15 24.89 2.45
N GLU A 141 -9.20 25.07 3.26
CA GLU A 141 -9.60 24.11 4.30
C GLU A 141 -10.17 22.77 3.78
N VAL A 142 -10.54 22.70 2.49
CA VAL A 142 -11.10 21.48 1.87
C VAL A 142 -10.01 20.51 1.40
N GLU A 143 -8.75 20.94 1.34
CA GLU A 143 -7.64 20.13 0.80
C GLU A 143 -7.26 18.94 1.70
N ASP A 144 -7.57 18.99 2.98
CA ASP A 144 -7.17 17.99 3.98
C ASP A 144 -8.20 16.88 4.20
N GLN A 145 -9.27 16.83 3.39
CA GLN A 145 -10.29 15.79 3.50
C GLN A 145 -10.20 14.75 2.38
N PRO A 146 -10.63 13.50 2.63
CA PRO A 146 -10.81 12.53 1.57
C PRO A 146 -11.77 13.08 0.51
N MET A 147 -11.38 12.98 -0.75
CA MET A 147 -12.22 13.39 -1.88
C MET A 147 -13.31 12.34 -2.12
N TRP A 148 -14.37 12.72 -2.80
CA TRP A 148 -15.51 11.82 -3.08
C TRP A 148 -15.09 10.52 -3.79
N TYR A 149 -14.13 10.54 -4.69
CA TYR A 149 -13.59 9.34 -5.35
C TYR A 149 -12.79 8.44 -4.39
N ASP A 150 -12.24 8.96 -3.29
CA ASP A 150 -11.57 8.16 -2.28
C ASP A 150 -12.56 7.22 -1.58
N TYR A 151 -13.78 7.70 -1.32
CA TYR A 151 -14.86 6.86 -0.78
C TYR A 151 -15.27 5.76 -1.77
N VAL A 152 -15.28 6.07 -3.08
CA VAL A 152 -15.54 5.05 -4.11
C VAL A 152 -14.48 3.95 -4.07
N PHE A 153 -13.19 4.30 -4.00
CA PHE A 153 -12.12 3.32 -3.88
C PHE A 153 -12.17 2.52 -2.57
N MET A 154 -12.46 3.17 -1.44
CA MET A 154 -12.64 2.49 -0.16
C MET A 154 -13.76 1.46 -0.22
N ILE A 155 -14.92 1.84 -0.74
CA ILE A 155 -16.09 0.97 -0.86
C ILE A 155 -15.84 -0.16 -1.86
N ALA A 156 -15.32 0.14 -3.05
CA ALA A 156 -15.01 -0.85 -4.07
C ALA A 156 -13.98 -1.88 -3.59
N GLY A 157 -12.90 -1.42 -2.94
CA GLY A 157 -11.89 -2.29 -2.35
C GLY A 157 -12.45 -3.16 -1.24
N ALA A 158 -13.28 -2.60 -0.35
CA ALA A 158 -13.94 -3.34 0.72
C ALA A 158 -14.89 -4.40 0.17
N ILE A 159 -15.73 -4.06 -0.80
CA ILE A 159 -16.66 -5.01 -1.44
C ILE A 159 -15.88 -6.17 -2.09
N GLY A 160 -14.81 -5.87 -2.83
CA GLY A 160 -13.97 -6.90 -3.45
C GLY A 160 -13.32 -7.82 -2.42
N CYS A 161 -12.76 -7.28 -1.35
CA CYS A 161 -12.15 -8.06 -0.27
C CYS A 161 -13.19 -8.89 0.51
N ILE A 162 -14.35 -8.33 0.84
CA ILE A 162 -15.44 -9.03 1.54
C ILE A 162 -15.97 -10.16 0.65
N TYR A 163 -16.14 -9.91 -0.64
CA TYR A 163 -16.54 -10.93 -1.61
C TYR A 163 -15.56 -12.11 -1.59
N MET A 164 -14.25 -11.86 -1.64
CA MET A 164 -13.23 -12.88 -1.56
C MET A 164 -13.26 -13.62 -0.22
N ALA A 165 -13.35 -12.90 0.90
CA ALA A 165 -13.39 -13.49 2.24
C ALA A 165 -14.57 -14.44 2.46
N ILE A 166 -15.75 -14.09 1.93
CA ILE A 166 -16.97 -14.91 2.09
C ILE A 166 -16.99 -16.09 1.13
N ASN A 167 -16.57 -15.88 -0.12
CA ASN A 167 -16.70 -16.89 -1.18
C ASN A 167 -15.45 -17.73 -1.40
N THR A 168 -14.41 -17.63 -0.57
CA THR A 168 -13.15 -18.37 -0.70
C THR A 168 -13.39 -19.87 -0.95
N ASP A 169 -14.18 -20.52 -0.11
CA ASP A 169 -14.41 -21.98 -0.20
C ASP A 169 -15.12 -22.36 -1.52
N LYS A 170 -16.11 -21.57 -1.93
CA LYS A 170 -16.83 -21.75 -3.20
C LYS A 170 -15.92 -21.52 -4.41
N ILE A 171 -15.03 -20.53 -4.35
CA ILE A 171 -14.08 -20.23 -5.42
C ILE A 171 -13.07 -21.36 -5.58
N LEU A 172 -12.53 -21.90 -4.49
CA LEU A 172 -11.61 -23.03 -4.50
C LEU A 172 -12.26 -24.30 -5.06
N GLN A 173 -13.53 -24.60 -4.69
CA GLN A 173 -14.27 -25.75 -5.19
C GLN A 173 -14.58 -25.68 -6.70
N ARG A 174 -14.65 -24.49 -7.29
CA ARG A 174 -14.98 -24.30 -8.71
C ARG A 174 -13.86 -24.70 -9.68
N ALA A 175 -12.70 -25.14 -9.19
CA ALA A 175 -11.57 -25.61 -10.01
C ALA A 175 -11.18 -24.64 -11.15
N GLY A 176 -11.30 -23.35 -10.92
CA GLY A 176 -10.88 -22.29 -11.86
C GLY A 176 -11.94 -21.81 -12.85
N ILE A 177 -13.20 -22.14 -12.67
CA ILE A 177 -14.30 -21.52 -13.42
C ILE A 177 -14.50 -20.09 -12.91
N VAL A 178 -14.44 -19.13 -13.83
CA VAL A 178 -14.55 -17.70 -13.53
C VAL A 178 -15.93 -17.20 -13.93
N TYR A 179 -16.73 -16.73 -12.96
CA TYR A 179 -18.01 -16.10 -13.24
C TYR A 179 -17.84 -14.59 -13.52
N THR A 180 -18.84 -13.98 -14.13
CA THR A 180 -18.89 -12.54 -14.42
C THR A 180 -18.64 -11.69 -13.16
N ILE A 181 -19.24 -12.08 -12.04
CA ILE A 181 -19.06 -11.38 -10.75
C ILE A 181 -17.61 -11.46 -10.26
N ASP A 182 -16.94 -12.59 -10.42
CA ASP A 182 -15.53 -12.76 -10.05
C ASP A 182 -14.64 -11.80 -10.86
N GLN A 183 -14.96 -11.61 -12.15
CA GLN A 183 -14.21 -10.69 -13.02
C GLN A 183 -14.40 -9.23 -12.59
N ILE A 184 -15.61 -8.84 -12.20
CA ILE A 184 -15.93 -7.49 -11.73
C ILE A 184 -15.20 -7.22 -10.39
N MET A 185 -15.31 -8.15 -9.43
CA MET A 185 -14.64 -8.02 -8.13
C MET A 185 -13.13 -8.02 -8.29
N GLY A 186 -12.60 -8.85 -9.19
CA GLY A 186 -11.19 -8.87 -9.55
C GLY A 186 -10.71 -7.54 -10.13
N LEU A 187 -11.49 -6.95 -11.02
CA LEU A 187 -11.20 -5.62 -11.57
C LEU A 187 -11.14 -4.56 -10.47
N TYR A 188 -12.11 -4.56 -9.53
CA TYR A 188 -12.13 -3.62 -8.41
C TYR A 188 -10.87 -3.74 -7.55
N LEU A 189 -10.50 -4.95 -7.18
CA LEU A 189 -9.29 -5.21 -6.39
C LEU A 189 -8.01 -4.79 -7.13
N LEU A 190 -7.88 -5.13 -8.40
CA LEU A 190 -6.71 -4.74 -9.21
C LEU A 190 -6.59 -3.20 -9.31
N VAL A 191 -7.68 -2.52 -9.60
CA VAL A 191 -7.65 -1.05 -9.73
C VAL A 191 -7.38 -0.38 -8.38
N CYS A 192 -8.03 -0.85 -7.29
CA CYS A 192 -7.80 -0.31 -5.96
C CYS A 192 -6.36 -0.52 -5.50
N THR A 193 -5.76 -1.69 -5.75
CA THR A 193 -4.36 -1.95 -5.37
C THR A 193 -3.37 -1.14 -6.20
N ILE A 194 -3.60 -0.96 -7.49
CA ILE A 194 -2.78 -0.10 -8.36
C ILE A 194 -2.84 1.35 -7.87
N GLU A 195 -4.03 1.87 -7.58
CA GLU A 195 -4.21 3.24 -7.08
C GLU A 195 -3.60 3.41 -5.68
N ALA A 196 -3.75 2.43 -4.78
CA ALA A 196 -3.12 2.43 -3.47
C ALA A 196 -1.59 2.43 -3.58
N THR A 197 -1.01 1.63 -4.47
CA THR A 197 0.43 1.60 -4.75
C THR A 197 0.93 2.96 -5.26
N ARG A 198 0.18 3.60 -6.17
CA ARG A 198 0.50 4.95 -6.66
C ARG A 198 0.57 5.98 -5.54
N ARG A 199 -0.34 5.89 -4.58
CA ARG A 199 -0.41 6.86 -3.46
C ARG A 199 0.65 6.61 -2.41
N SER A 200 0.86 5.37 -2.01
CA SER A 200 1.79 5.01 -0.94
C SER A 200 3.25 5.04 -1.40
N ILE A 201 3.58 4.37 -2.48
CA ILE A 201 4.96 4.17 -2.94
C ILE A 201 5.32 5.18 -4.04
N GLY A 202 4.43 5.37 -5.02
CA GLY A 202 4.64 6.34 -6.09
C GLY A 202 4.27 5.83 -7.49
N LYS A 203 4.48 6.71 -8.47
CA LYS A 203 4.06 6.47 -9.85
C LYS A 203 4.87 5.40 -10.57
N VAL A 204 6.16 5.26 -10.25
CA VAL A 204 7.07 4.34 -10.95
C VAL A 204 6.59 2.90 -10.81
N LEU A 205 6.34 2.45 -9.58
CA LEU A 205 5.88 1.08 -9.34
C LEU A 205 4.48 0.82 -9.92
N MET A 206 3.60 1.83 -9.87
CA MET A 206 2.31 1.76 -10.55
C MET A 206 2.46 1.52 -12.05
N PHE A 207 3.33 2.27 -12.74
CA PHE A 207 3.53 2.11 -14.17
C PHE A 207 4.13 0.75 -14.52
N ILE A 208 5.06 0.23 -13.71
CA ILE A 208 5.60 -1.13 -13.88
C ILE A 208 4.47 -2.15 -13.77
N GLY A 209 3.59 -2.04 -12.76
CA GLY A 209 2.45 -2.93 -12.60
C GLY A 209 1.48 -2.90 -13.79
N ILE A 210 1.12 -1.69 -14.26
CA ILE A 210 0.26 -1.52 -15.43
C ILE A 210 0.93 -2.09 -16.68
N PHE A 211 2.23 -1.81 -16.88
CA PHE A 211 2.99 -2.34 -18.01
C PHE A 211 2.97 -3.87 -18.03
N MET A 212 3.18 -4.52 -16.89
CA MET A 212 3.15 -5.98 -16.79
C MET A 212 1.75 -6.55 -17.08
N LEU A 213 0.69 -5.90 -16.60
CA LEU A 213 -0.69 -6.29 -16.93
C LEU A 213 -0.99 -6.13 -18.43
N CYS A 214 -0.54 -5.04 -19.03
CA CYS A 214 -0.63 -4.83 -20.48
C CYS A 214 0.19 -5.88 -21.26
N TYR A 215 1.38 -6.21 -20.79
CA TYR A 215 2.19 -7.26 -21.38
C TYR A 215 1.49 -8.61 -21.33
N CYS A 216 0.90 -8.99 -20.19
CA CYS A 216 0.10 -10.21 -20.07
C CYS A 216 -1.03 -10.28 -21.11
N ARG A 217 -1.64 -9.13 -21.46
CA ARG A 217 -2.74 -9.07 -22.45
C ARG A 217 -2.25 -9.03 -23.88
N PHE A 218 -1.20 -8.27 -24.15
CA PHE A 218 -0.72 -7.93 -25.50
C PHE A 218 0.64 -8.52 -25.86
N GLY A 219 1.13 -9.53 -25.14
CA GLY A 219 2.43 -10.15 -25.39
C GLY A 219 2.58 -10.78 -26.76
N PHE A 220 1.48 -11.03 -27.49
CA PHE A 220 1.50 -11.47 -28.88
C PHE A 220 2.04 -10.40 -29.86
N LEU A 221 2.10 -9.13 -29.43
CA LEU A 221 2.71 -8.05 -30.23
C LEU A 221 4.24 -8.01 -30.06
N CYS A 222 4.77 -8.67 -29.03
CA CYS A 222 6.21 -8.72 -28.80
C CYS A 222 6.86 -9.77 -29.71
N GLY A 223 8.12 -9.54 -30.10
CA GLY A 223 8.90 -10.48 -30.90
C GLY A 223 9.91 -11.27 -30.07
N GLY A 224 10.42 -12.36 -30.65
CA GLY A 224 11.49 -13.18 -30.07
C GLY A 224 11.11 -13.86 -28.77
N ILE A 225 12.02 -13.85 -27.80
CA ILE A 225 11.84 -14.51 -26.48
C ILE A 225 10.72 -13.90 -25.62
N TRP A 226 10.26 -12.70 -25.94
CA TRP A 226 9.17 -12.00 -25.24
C TRP A 226 7.79 -12.31 -25.81
N HIS A 227 7.72 -13.10 -26.88
CA HIS A 227 6.45 -13.48 -27.49
C HIS A 227 5.68 -14.48 -26.63
N HIS A 228 4.38 -14.18 -26.40
CA HIS A 228 3.44 -15.15 -25.85
C HIS A 228 2.03 -14.88 -26.42
N PRO A 229 1.12 -15.89 -26.45
CA PRO A 229 -0.17 -15.78 -27.13
C PRO A 229 -1.14 -14.75 -26.52
N GLY A 230 -0.78 -14.09 -25.43
CA GLY A 230 -1.65 -13.18 -24.69
C GLY A 230 -2.72 -13.92 -23.89
N PHE A 231 -3.08 -13.34 -22.75
CA PHE A 231 -4.13 -13.89 -21.88
C PHE A 231 -5.41 -13.08 -22.02
N ASN A 232 -6.56 -13.75 -21.96
CA ASN A 232 -7.83 -13.06 -21.91
C ASN A 232 -8.08 -12.50 -20.49
N PHE A 233 -9.02 -11.56 -20.37
CA PHE A 233 -9.29 -10.89 -19.09
C PHE A 233 -9.72 -11.87 -17.98
N ALA A 234 -10.50 -12.91 -18.31
CA ALA A 234 -10.91 -13.93 -17.35
C ALA A 234 -9.71 -14.74 -16.81
N MET A 235 -8.73 -15.06 -17.66
CA MET A 235 -7.50 -15.76 -17.23
C MET A 235 -6.63 -14.86 -16.35
N ILE A 236 -6.50 -13.58 -16.69
CA ILE A 236 -5.79 -12.59 -15.86
C ILE A 236 -6.48 -12.49 -14.50
N THR A 237 -7.79 -12.28 -14.45
CA THR A 237 -8.55 -12.20 -13.20
C THR A 237 -8.41 -13.48 -12.37
N ARG A 238 -8.52 -14.65 -13.01
CA ARG A 238 -8.32 -15.93 -12.33
C ARG A 238 -6.98 -15.98 -11.64
N HIS A 239 -5.90 -15.71 -12.34
CA HIS A 239 -4.55 -15.81 -11.80
C HIS A 239 -4.27 -14.75 -10.73
N PHE A 240 -4.68 -13.51 -10.95
CA PHE A 240 -4.36 -12.40 -10.04
C PHE A 240 -5.24 -12.34 -8.81
N VAL A 241 -6.50 -12.79 -8.88
CA VAL A 241 -7.49 -12.54 -7.81
C VAL A 241 -8.14 -13.81 -7.26
N LEU A 242 -8.32 -14.86 -8.07
CA LEU A 242 -9.05 -16.08 -7.62
C LEU A 242 -8.13 -17.20 -7.14
N THR A 243 -6.81 -17.04 -7.24
CA THR A 243 -5.82 -18.00 -6.74
C THR A 243 -5.04 -17.39 -5.58
N ASP A 244 -4.35 -18.22 -4.84
CA ASP A 244 -3.40 -17.84 -3.79
C ASP A 244 -2.03 -17.33 -4.32
N ALA A 245 -1.94 -17.16 -5.64
CA ALA A 245 -0.77 -16.59 -6.31
C ALA A 245 -0.76 -15.04 -6.23
N ALA A 246 -0.41 -14.36 -7.23
CA ALA A 246 -0.33 -12.91 -7.44
C ALA A 246 -0.78 -12.01 -6.26
N LEU A 247 -2.05 -11.52 -6.28
CA LEU A 247 -2.54 -10.59 -5.25
C LEU A 247 -2.56 -11.22 -3.85
N TRP A 248 -2.95 -12.48 -3.76
CA TRP A 248 -3.00 -13.23 -2.49
C TRP A 248 -1.73 -14.04 -2.23
N GLY A 249 -0.63 -13.74 -2.92
CA GLY A 249 0.63 -14.46 -2.82
C GLY A 249 1.36 -14.27 -1.49
N THR A 250 2.57 -14.84 -1.41
CA THR A 250 3.44 -14.81 -0.23
C THR A 250 3.63 -13.42 0.37
N PRO A 251 3.84 -12.32 -0.38
CA PRO A 251 4.08 -11.02 0.25
C PRO A 251 2.93 -10.54 1.13
N ILE A 252 1.68 -10.68 0.65
CA ILE A 252 0.52 -10.29 1.47
C ILE A 252 0.25 -11.31 2.58
N GLY A 253 0.57 -12.60 2.34
CA GLY A 253 0.48 -13.65 3.35
C GLY A 253 1.34 -13.35 4.55
N VAL A 254 2.62 -13.08 4.34
CA VAL A 254 3.58 -12.72 5.40
C VAL A 254 3.19 -11.40 6.07
N SER A 255 2.68 -10.42 5.31
CA SER A 255 2.17 -9.16 5.86
C SER A 255 0.98 -9.39 6.78
N ALA A 256 0.04 -10.26 6.39
CA ALA A 256 -1.18 -10.54 7.14
C ALA A 256 -0.97 -11.44 8.36
N SER A 257 0.16 -12.11 8.48
CA SER A 257 0.50 -12.98 9.62
C SER A 257 1.58 -12.36 10.51
N TYR A 258 2.82 -12.45 10.10
CA TYR A 258 3.97 -12.13 10.96
C TYR A 258 4.26 -10.63 11.04
N ILE A 259 4.37 -9.94 9.90
CA ILE A 259 4.82 -8.54 9.85
C ILE A 259 3.89 -7.64 10.65
N SER A 260 2.57 -7.81 10.52
CA SER A 260 1.61 -6.99 11.25
C SER A 260 1.75 -7.13 12.76
N LEU A 261 1.97 -8.33 13.28
CA LEU A 261 2.18 -8.58 14.71
C LEU A 261 3.49 -7.95 15.20
N PHE A 262 4.57 -8.09 14.45
CA PHE A 262 5.84 -7.47 14.81
C PHE A 262 5.80 -5.94 14.75
N LEU A 263 5.09 -5.35 13.78
CA LEU A 263 4.89 -3.91 13.73
C LEU A 263 4.07 -3.40 14.92
N LEU A 264 3.05 -4.14 15.34
CA LEU A 264 2.28 -3.81 16.53
C LEU A 264 3.12 -3.91 17.80
N LEU A 265 3.93 -4.97 17.93
CA LEU A 265 4.89 -5.11 19.03
C LEU A 265 5.89 -3.95 19.04
N GLY A 266 6.48 -3.63 17.87
CA GLY A 266 7.41 -2.50 17.75
C GLY A 266 6.79 -1.17 18.15
N ALA A 267 5.55 -0.91 17.73
CA ALA A 267 4.81 0.30 18.12
C ALA A 267 4.53 0.34 19.64
N ALA A 268 4.16 -0.79 20.25
CA ALA A 268 3.96 -0.89 21.70
C ALA A 268 5.26 -0.64 22.46
N LEU A 269 6.35 -1.25 22.05
CA LEU A 269 7.68 -1.04 22.64
C LEU A 269 8.16 0.42 22.49
N HIS A 270 7.88 1.04 21.36
CA HIS A 270 8.16 2.46 21.17
C HIS A 270 7.37 3.33 22.17
N ALA A 271 6.09 3.04 22.35
CA ALA A 271 5.22 3.79 23.29
C ALA A 271 5.66 3.63 24.76
N THR A 272 6.37 2.56 25.12
CA THR A 272 6.92 2.35 26.48
C THR A 272 8.24 3.11 26.74
N GLY A 273 8.76 3.89 25.77
CA GLY A 273 10.00 4.62 25.91
C GLY A 273 11.27 3.79 25.64
N LEU A 274 11.12 2.62 25.04
CA LEU A 274 12.27 1.73 24.73
C LEU A 274 13.34 2.42 23.89
N ALA A 275 12.96 3.31 22.95
CA ALA A 275 13.91 4.06 22.13
C ALA A 275 14.87 4.91 22.97
N GLU A 276 14.37 5.60 24.01
CA GLU A 276 15.19 6.39 24.94
C GLU A 276 16.11 5.51 25.77
N LEU A 277 15.63 4.34 26.21
CA LEU A 277 16.42 3.37 26.96
C LEU A 277 17.59 2.88 26.09
N LEU A 278 17.35 2.48 24.84
CA LEU A 278 18.38 2.02 23.92
C LEU A 278 19.44 3.09 23.63
N LEU A 279 19.01 4.36 23.50
CA LEU A 279 19.94 5.49 23.36
C LEU A 279 20.83 5.67 24.60
N LYS A 280 20.27 5.51 25.82
CA LYS A 280 21.05 5.58 27.07
C LYS A 280 22.05 4.44 27.17
N VAL A 281 21.64 3.23 26.83
CA VAL A 281 22.53 2.05 26.79
C VAL A 281 23.66 2.26 25.78
N ALA A 282 23.36 2.67 24.55
CA ALA A 282 24.35 2.95 23.53
C ALA A 282 25.35 4.05 23.96
N LYS A 283 24.86 5.10 24.64
CA LYS A 283 25.70 6.15 25.20
C LYS A 283 26.66 5.60 26.27
N GLY A 284 26.19 4.72 27.14
CA GLY A 284 27.01 4.07 28.15
C GLY A 284 28.10 3.19 27.54
N LEU A 285 27.76 2.44 26.48
CA LEU A 285 28.70 1.50 25.84
C LEU A 285 29.79 2.20 25.01
N VAL A 286 29.42 3.17 24.21
CA VAL A 286 30.30 3.74 23.18
C VAL A 286 30.50 5.26 23.25
N GLY A 287 29.79 5.94 24.11
CA GLY A 287 29.76 7.41 24.17
C GLY A 287 31.10 8.05 24.56
N HIS A 288 31.95 7.34 25.30
CA HIS A 288 33.27 7.79 25.77
C HIS A 288 34.39 7.63 24.74
N PHE A 289 34.16 6.91 23.62
CA PHE A 289 35.19 6.74 22.60
C PHE A 289 35.29 7.96 21.67
N VAL A 290 36.43 8.10 21.01
CA VAL A 290 36.64 9.10 19.94
C VAL A 290 35.58 8.86 18.86
N GLY A 291 34.88 9.92 18.45
CA GLY A 291 33.71 9.81 17.55
C GLY A 291 32.46 9.21 18.23
N GLY A 292 32.38 9.28 19.58
CA GLY A 292 31.32 8.74 20.41
C GLY A 292 29.89 8.96 19.84
N PRO A 293 29.52 10.20 19.44
CA PRO A 293 28.19 10.47 18.89
C PRO A 293 27.84 9.66 17.64
N ALA A 294 28.78 9.45 16.71
CA ALA A 294 28.54 8.63 15.53
C ALA A 294 28.43 7.14 15.90
N LYS A 295 29.33 6.64 16.76
CA LYS A 295 29.28 5.25 17.26
C LYS A 295 28.01 4.98 18.05
N MET A 296 27.58 5.94 18.88
CA MET A 296 26.31 5.85 19.61
C MET A 296 25.11 5.81 18.67
N ALA A 297 25.12 6.61 17.61
CA ALA A 297 24.08 6.59 16.59
C ALA A 297 24.00 5.22 15.91
N VAL A 298 25.14 4.64 15.51
CA VAL A 298 25.20 3.30 14.90
C VAL A 298 24.65 2.24 15.83
N VAL A 299 25.10 2.18 17.09
CA VAL A 299 24.69 1.16 18.04
C VAL A 299 23.20 1.32 18.39
N ALA A 300 22.77 2.53 18.74
CA ALA A 300 21.37 2.78 19.13
C ALA A 300 20.40 2.53 17.97
N SER A 301 20.74 3.02 16.78
CA SER A 301 19.93 2.85 15.58
C SER A 301 19.84 1.38 15.18
N SER A 302 20.96 0.64 15.22
CA SER A 302 20.95 -0.80 14.95
C SER A 302 20.08 -1.57 15.95
N MET A 303 20.24 -1.30 17.26
CA MET A 303 19.43 -1.95 18.30
C MET A 303 17.95 -1.66 18.16
N PHE A 304 17.57 -0.43 17.83
CA PHE A 304 16.16 -0.10 17.61
C PHE A 304 15.62 -0.71 16.32
N ALA A 305 16.43 -0.72 15.26
CA ALA A 305 16.05 -1.30 13.97
C ALA A 305 15.81 -2.82 14.04
N MET A 306 16.54 -3.54 14.91
CA MET A 306 16.32 -4.97 15.20
C MET A 306 14.89 -5.25 15.69
N ILE A 307 14.25 -4.29 16.34
CA ILE A 307 12.92 -4.43 16.91
C ILE A 307 11.86 -3.87 15.95
N SER A 308 12.14 -2.74 15.29
CA SER A 308 11.19 -2.08 14.39
C SER A 308 11.05 -2.78 13.03
N GLY A 309 12.10 -3.47 12.57
CA GLY A 309 12.16 -4.10 11.25
C GLY A 309 12.03 -3.14 10.06
N SER A 310 11.96 -1.82 10.30
CA SER A 310 11.71 -0.79 9.27
C SER A 310 12.75 0.32 9.32
N SER A 311 13.65 0.37 8.34
CA SER A 311 14.68 1.43 8.27
C SER A 311 14.10 2.84 8.20
N PRO A 312 13.08 3.17 7.39
CA PRO A 312 12.52 4.51 7.38
C PRO A 312 11.93 4.93 8.72
N SER A 313 11.22 4.01 9.40
CA SER A 313 10.66 4.25 10.74
C SER A 313 11.77 4.48 11.76
N ASN A 314 12.86 3.72 11.67
CA ASN A 314 14.00 3.87 12.56
C ASN A 314 14.68 5.22 12.38
N VAL A 315 15.01 5.62 11.14
CA VAL A 315 15.59 6.95 10.85
C VAL A 315 14.69 8.08 11.37
N ALA A 316 13.38 7.95 11.23
CA ALA A 316 12.44 8.95 11.73
C ALA A 316 12.43 9.03 13.27
N THR A 317 12.69 7.93 13.97
CA THR A 317 12.69 7.85 15.43
C THR A 317 14.02 8.23 16.05
N THR A 318 15.08 7.50 15.71
CA THR A 318 16.41 7.70 16.32
C THR A 318 17.16 8.87 15.69
N GLY A 319 17.00 9.10 14.39
CA GLY A 319 17.68 10.17 13.65
C GLY A 319 17.32 11.57 14.11
N VAL A 320 16.13 11.80 14.65
CA VAL A 320 15.73 13.09 15.26
C VAL A 320 16.67 13.48 16.40
N ILE A 321 17.23 12.51 17.11
CA ILE A 321 18.15 12.72 18.24
C ILE A 321 19.59 12.59 17.79
N THR A 322 19.94 11.55 17.05
CA THR A 322 21.32 11.19 16.70
C THR A 322 21.93 12.12 15.66
N ILE A 323 21.18 12.52 14.63
CA ILE A 323 21.69 13.43 13.58
C ILE A 323 22.06 14.81 14.15
N PRO A 324 21.21 15.51 14.92
CA PRO A 324 21.59 16.75 15.57
C PRO A 324 22.79 16.61 16.52
N LEU A 325 22.89 15.48 17.22
CA LEU A 325 24.00 15.23 18.13
C LEU A 325 25.33 15.07 17.38
N MET A 326 25.37 14.31 16.30
CA MET A 326 26.54 14.18 15.41
C MET A 326 26.94 15.55 14.82
N LYS A 327 25.98 16.35 14.39
CA LYS A 327 26.26 17.71 13.85
C LYS A 327 26.84 18.65 14.89
N LYS A 328 26.40 18.58 16.15
CA LYS A 328 26.96 19.40 17.25
C LYS A 328 28.42 19.09 17.56
N THR A 329 28.89 17.88 17.24
CA THR A 329 30.29 17.45 17.41
C THR A 329 31.13 17.65 16.16
N GLY A 330 30.65 18.42 15.17
CA GLY A 330 31.42 18.79 13.99
C GLY A 330 31.29 17.83 12.80
N ILE A 331 30.49 16.76 12.91
CA ILE A 331 30.25 15.84 11.79
C ILE A 331 29.40 16.54 10.70
N PRO A 332 29.83 16.52 9.42
CA PRO A 332 29.07 17.10 8.32
C PRO A 332 27.66 16.52 8.22
N ALA A 333 26.66 17.35 7.89
CA ALA A 333 25.27 16.96 7.86
C ALA A 333 24.98 15.76 6.91
N ALA A 334 25.67 15.71 5.76
CA ALA A 334 25.56 14.59 4.82
C ALA A 334 26.08 13.28 5.42
N LEU A 335 27.21 13.33 6.11
CA LEU A 335 27.80 12.15 6.77
C LEU A 335 26.94 11.70 7.96
N ALA A 336 26.40 12.63 8.75
CA ALA A 336 25.50 12.29 9.85
C ALA A 336 24.21 11.58 9.36
N GLY A 337 23.62 12.08 8.27
CA GLY A 337 22.46 11.44 7.64
C GLY A 337 22.79 10.09 7.04
N ALA A 338 23.91 9.95 6.36
CA ALA A 338 24.37 8.68 5.79
C ALA A 338 24.66 7.62 6.87
N THR A 339 25.30 8.02 7.98
CA THR A 339 25.56 7.13 9.13
C THR A 339 24.27 6.58 9.72
N GLU A 340 23.29 7.44 9.96
CA GLU A 340 22.00 7.04 10.50
C GLU A 340 21.22 6.11 9.53
N ALA A 341 21.18 6.46 8.24
CA ALA A 341 20.51 5.64 7.24
C ALA A 341 21.14 4.25 7.11
N SER A 342 22.48 4.17 7.09
CA SER A 342 23.20 2.89 6.99
C SER A 342 23.01 2.03 8.23
N ALA A 343 23.05 2.62 9.43
CA ALA A 343 22.82 1.91 10.68
C ALA A 343 21.39 1.36 10.76
N SER A 344 20.40 2.15 10.30
CA SER A 344 19.00 1.74 10.24
C SER A 344 18.77 0.57 9.27
N MET A 345 19.51 0.53 8.14
CA MET A 345 19.43 -0.60 7.21
C MET A 345 20.01 -1.89 7.81
N GLY A 346 21.07 -1.81 8.61
CA GLY A 346 21.67 -2.96 9.29
C GLY A 346 20.67 -3.74 10.16
N GLY A 347 19.74 -3.05 10.80
CA GLY A 347 18.71 -3.68 11.63
C GLY A 347 17.71 -4.56 10.86
N GLN A 348 17.56 -4.38 9.55
CA GLN A 348 16.67 -5.23 8.75
C GLN A 348 17.20 -6.66 8.58
N VAL A 349 18.50 -6.88 8.70
CA VAL A 349 19.14 -8.19 8.60
C VAL A 349 19.53 -8.77 9.96
N THR A 350 19.33 -8.00 11.02
CA THR A 350 19.75 -8.41 12.38
C THR A 350 18.55 -8.95 13.17
N PRO A 351 18.65 -10.17 13.72
CA PRO A 351 17.62 -10.72 14.60
C PRO A 351 17.37 -9.83 15.84
N PRO A 352 16.19 -9.90 16.51
CA PRO A 352 15.17 -10.95 16.39
C PRO A 352 14.06 -10.68 15.36
N VAL A 353 13.67 -9.41 15.11
CA VAL A 353 12.49 -9.14 14.25
C VAL A 353 12.88 -9.11 12.78
N MET A 354 14.02 -8.49 12.44
CA MET A 354 14.48 -8.31 11.07
C MET A 354 13.50 -7.48 10.20
N GLY A 355 13.72 -7.36 8.90
CA GLY A 355 12.84 -6.71 7.94
C GLY A 355 11.88 -7.71 7.27
N ALA A 356 10.84 -7.18 6.63
CA ALA A 356 9.83 -7.95 5.92
C ALA A 356 10.41 -8.96 4.91
N VAL A 357 11.55 -8.65 4.30
CA VAL A 357 12.23 -9.50 3.32
C VAL A 357 12.68 -10.82 3.92
N ALA A 358 13.13 -10.84 5.18
CA ALA A 358 13.56 -12.06 5.85
C ALA A 358 12.41 -13.07 6.00
N PHE A 359 11.21 -12.59 6.35
CA PHE A 359 10.01 -13.43 6.45
C PHE A 359 9.55 -13.96 5.09
N ILE A 360 9.65 -13.12 4.04
CA ILE A 360 9.34 -13.55 2.67
C ILE A 360 10.33 -14.62 2.21
N MET A 361 11.62 -14.47 2.52
CA MET A 361 12.63 -15.50 2.23
C MET A 361 12.35 -16.81 2.97
N ALA A 362 12.03 -16.74 4.26
CA ALA A 362 11.70 -17.92 5.05
C ALA A 362 10.53 -18.68 4.45
N GLU A 363 9.47 -17.97 4.05
CA GLU A 363 8.29 -18.56 3.39
C GLU A 363 8.64 -19.23 2.06
N PHE A 364 9.46 -18.60 1.21
CA PHE A 364 9.89 -19.19 -0.06
C PHE A 364 10.80 -20.42 0.13
N LEU A 365 11.60 -20.43 1.18
CA LEU A 365 12.50 -21.54 1.50
C LEU A 365 11.79 -22.66 2.28
N GLY A 366 10.55 -22.43 2.74
CA GLY A 366 9.79 -23.38 3.57
C GLY A 366 10.45 -23.64 4.93
N ILE A 367 11.19 -22.68 5.47
CA ILE A 367 11.82 -22.74 6.79
C ILE A 367 11.05 -21.88 7.79
N SER A 368 10.89 -22.40 9.02
CA SER A 368 10.19 -21.74 10.13
C SER A 368 11.15 -20.88 10.96
#